data_0af009fb6fb4b0ab1a29b71481cc9d7a
#
_entry.id   0af009fb6fb4b0ab1a29b71481cc9d7a
#
_cell.length_a   1.000
_cell.length_b   1.000
_cell.length_c   1.000
_cell.angle_alpha   90.00
_cell.angle_beta   90.00
_cell.angle_gamma   90.00
#
_symmetry.space_group_name_H-M   'P 1'
#
loop_
_entity.id
_entity.type
_entity.pdbx_description
1 polymer ?
#
loop_
_entity_poly.entity_id
_entity_poly.type
_entity_poly.pdbx_seq_one_letter_code
_entity_poly.pdbx_strand_id
1 'polypeptide(L)'
;ILFRLVGSEMCIRDSMATYDHDFAKLKAAYIEFTNRLPFYGSVFVCADDPEALALSASFSRSVITYGYGDHAQFRASNLTTNGQTWSFTAERGDLGVPLAVSIKLPGHHNVMNALAAIAVATEEGIEDAAIVDGLSAFEGVGRRFQVTESVDIASASVALVDDYGHHPTEVEAVIKTAREVWPDRRLAMIYQPHRYSRTKDLFDDFVRVLSAVDALVLLDVYAAGEERIDSADSKALAQAIRQRGQVNPVYAKDTAEALQLLPNFVKARDVLLVQGAGNVNTISNTLTGHVG
;
A
#
# COMPACT_ATOMS: atom_id res chain seq x y z
N ILE A 1 20.41 -7.65 7.15
CA ILE A 1 19.02 -8.14 7.01
C ILE A 1 18.11 -6.94 7.14
N LEU A 2 17.44 -6.62 6.04
CA LEU A 2 16.49 -5.53 5.98
C LEU A 2 15.26 -5.88 6.80
N PHE A 3 15.10 -5.26 7.95
CA PHE A 3 13.86 -5.25 8.66
C PHE A 3 13.07 -4.02 8.30
N ARG A 4 12.09 -4.23 7.46
CA ARG A 4 11.06 -3.27 7.27
C ARG A 4 9.97 -3.56 8.30
N LEU A 5 10.04 -2.93 9.47
CA LEU A 5 8.84 -2.56 10.21
C LEU A 5 8.19 -1.42 9.42
N VAL A 6 7.80 -1.71 8.18
CA VAL A 6 7.10 -0.76 7.35
C VAL A 6 5.63 -1.03 7.49
N GLY A 7 4.92 -0.04 7.91
CA GLY A 7 3.51 -0.11 8.13
C GLY A 7 3.18 -0.92 9.37
N SER A 8 3.56 -0.42 10.51
CA SER A 8 3.34 -1.02 11.81
C SER A 8 1.91 -1.45 12.03
N GLU A 9 0.94 -0.64 11.70
CA GLU A 9 -0.45 -1.02 11.85
C GLU A 9 -0.89 -2.09 10.84
N MET A 10 -0.33 -2.10 9.63
CA MET A 10 -0.71 -3.05 8.58
C MET A 10 -0.22 -4.46 8.85
N CYS A 11 1.09 -4.62 9.09
CA CYS A 11 1.66 -5.94 9.38
C CYS A 11 1.24 -6.46 10.76
N ILE A 12 1.03 -5.57 11.71
CA ILE A 12 0.62 -5.89 13.06
C ILE A 12 -0.79 -6.48 13.07
N ARG A 13 -1.77 -5.80 12.47
CA ARG A 13 -3.17 -6.27 12.47
C ARG A 13 -3.36 -7.55 11.66
N ASP A 14 -2.66 -7.73 10.55
CA ASP A 14 -2.69 -8.98 9.78
C ASP A 14 -2.07 -10.16 10.52
N SER A 15 -1.08 -9.89 11.35
CA SER A 15 -0.40 -10.92 12.15
C SER A 15 -1.05 -11.18 13.50
N MET A 16 -2.03 -10.36 13.92
CA MET A 16 -2.66 -10.48 15.25
C MET A 16 -3.30 -11.85 15.47
N ALA A 17 -3.91 -12.45 14.44
CA ALA A 17 -4.47 -13.80 14.55
C ALA A 17 -3.40 -14.85 14.87
N THR A 18 -2.16 -14.69 14.38
CA THR A 18 -1.03 -15.59 14.67
C THR A 18 -0.54 -15.46 16.12
N TYR A 19 -0.79 -14.31 16.74
CA TYR A 19 -0.37 -14.00 18.12
C TYR A 19 -1.56 -13.90 19.08
N ASP A 20 -2.64 -14.64 18.83
CA ASP A 20 -3.84 -14.68 19.67
C ASP A 20 -4.48 -13.31 19.91
N HIS A 21 -4.38 -12.39 18.97
CA HIS A 21 -4.80 -10.99 19.08
C HIS A 21 -4.09 -10.24 20.25
N ASP A 22 -2.92 -10.73 20.70
CA ASP A 22 -2.12 -10.13 21.77
C ASP A 22 -0.96 -9.32 21.17
N PHE A 23 -1.12 -8.00 21.21
CA PHE A 23 -0.12 -7.06 20.70
C PHE A 23 1.22 -7.12 21.44
N ALA A 24 1.21 -7.46 22.73
CA ALA A 24 2.43 -7.61 23.52
C ALA A 24 3.23 -8.83 23.04
N LYS A 25 2.58 -9.93 22.69
CA LYS A 25 3.24 -11.12 22.12
C LYS A 25 3.90 -10.80 20.78
N LEU A 26 3.22 -10.05 19.92
CA LEU A 26 3.76 -9.62 18.65
C LEU A 26 5.01 -8.74 18.85
N LYS A 27 4.95 -7.74 19.71
CA LYS A 27 6.10 -6.89 20.08
C LYS A 27 7.28 -7.72 20.60
N ALA A 28 7.02 -8.67 21.48
CA ALA A 28 8.05 -9.56 22.01
C ALA A 28 8.71 -10.40 20.91
N ALA A 29 7.93 -10.92 19.95
CA ALA A 29 8.47 -11.66 18.82
C ALA A 29 9.38 -10.80 17.92
N TYR A 30 9.02 -9.53 17.69
CA TYR A 30 9.88 -8.60 16.94
C TYR A 30 11.19 -8.30 17.70
N ILE A 31 11.13 -8.08 19.01
CA ILE A 31 12.33 -7.87 19.83
C ILE A 31 13.23 -9.11 19.77
N GLU A 32 12.67 -10.32 19.94
CA GLU A 32 13.43 -11.56 19.87
C GLU A 32 14.08 -11.71 18.49
N PHE A 33 13.36 -11.44 17.43
CA PHE A 33 13.83 -11.57 16.07
C PHE A 33 14.97 -10.58 15.75
N THR A 34 14.83 -9.32 16.13
CA THR A 34 15.91 -8.32 15.93
C THR A 34 17.14 -8.64 16.75
N ASN A 35 16.97 -9.19 17.96
CA ASN A 35 18.08 -9.57 18.84
C ASN A 35 18.82 -10.83 18.36
N ARG A 36 18.27 -11.61 17.42
CA ARG A 36 18.97 -12.73 16.76
C ARG A 36 19.94 -12.29 15.66
N LEU A 37 19.91 -11.01 15.26
CA LEU A 37 20.90 -10.49 14.32
C LEU A 37 22.32 -10.63 14.87
N PRO A 38 23.33 -10.84 14.01
CA PRO A 38 24.74 -10.77 14.40
C PRO A 38 25.05 -9.43 15.09
N PHE A 39 26.12 -9.39 15.86
CA PHE A 39 26.50 -8.16 16.61
C PHE A 39 26.80 -6.97 15.69
N TYR A 40 27.14 -7.21 14.43
CA TYR A 40 27.43 -6.21 13.41
C TYR A 40 26.21 -5.87 12.55
N GLY A 41 25.07 -6.46 12.81
CA GLY A 41 23.85 -6.20 12.03
C GLY A 41 23.13 -4.95 12.52
N SER A 42 22.51 -4.23 11.60
CA SER A 42 21.71 -3.03 11.85
C SER A 42 20.22 -3.27 11.63
N VAL A 43 19.39 -2.54 12.35
CA VAL A 43 17.93 -2.55 12.25
C VAL A 43 17.49 -1.19 11.72
N PHE A 44 16.76 -1.19 10.62
CA PHE A 44 16.23 0.04 10.00
C PHE A 44 14.78 0.22 10.43
N VAL A 45 14.46 1.34 11.08
CA VAL A 45 13.17 1.60 11.71
C VAL A 45 12.54 2.88 11.15
N CYS A 46 11.26 2.78 10.75
CA CYS A 46 10.49 3.96 10.40
C CYS A 46 10.20 4.78 11.65
N ALA A 47 10.77 5.99 11.71
CA ALA A 47 10.62 6.87 12.86
C ALA A 47 9.27 7.61 12.91
N ASP A 48 8.56 7.66 11.77
CA ASP A 48 7.22 8.25 11.69
C ASP A 48 6.14 7.30 12.26
N ASP A 49 6.55 6.06 12.58
CA ASP A 49 5.71 5.10 13.26
C ASP A 49 6.02 5.09 14.75
N PRO A 50 5.13 5.59 15.61
CA PRO A 50 5.40 5.72 17.05
C PRO A 50 5.60 4.37 17.75
N GLU A 51 4.93 3.30 17.27
CA GLU A 51 5.05 1.97 17.87
C GLU A 51 6.38 1.33 17.49
N ALA A 52 6.80 1.42 16.23
CA ALA A 52 8.08 0.92 15.77
C ALA A 52 9.24 1.68 16.44
N LEU A 53 9.11 3.01 16.53
CA LEU A 53 10.11 3.84 17.20
C LEU A 53 10.22 3.52 18.69
N ALA A 54 9.09 3.39 19.39
CA ALA A 54 9.10 3.01 20.82
C ALA A 54 9.71 1.62 21.03
N LEU A 55 9.41 0.67 20.15
CA LEU A 55 9.92 -0.70 20.24
C LEU A 55 11.43 -0.76 20.01
N SER A 56 11.98 0.13 19.18
CA SER A 56 13.41 0.17 18.86
C SER A 56 14.31 0.38 20.07
N ALA A 57 13.80 1.02 21.13
CA ALA A 57 14.50 1.18 22.39
C ALA A 57 14.82 -0.15 23.10
N SER A 58 14.14 -1.24 22.74
CA SER A 58 14.36 -2.59 23.27
C SER A 58 15.31 -3.44 22.42
N PHE A 59 15.81 -2.91 21.30
CA PHE A 59 16.71 -3.63 20.42
C PHE A 59 18.14 -3.57 20.94
N SER A 60 18.84 -4.70 20.90
CA SER A 60 20.25 -4.81 21.33
C SER A 60 21.24 -4.63 20.15
N ARG A 61 20.76 -4.14 19.02
CA ARG A 61 21.52 -3.92 17.79
C ARG A 61 21.51 -2.45 17.40
N SER A 62 22.42 -2.05 16.53
CA SER A 62 22.42 -0.71 15.95
C SER A 62 21.06 -0.41 15.29
N VAL A 63 20.46 0.71 15.64
CA VAL A 63 19.19 1.16 15.06
C VAL A 63 19.46 2.36 14.18
N ILE A 64 19.03 2.28 12.95
CA ILE A 64 19.07 3.36 11.96
C ILE A 64 17.62 3.75 11.66
N THR A 65 17.32 5.03 11.86
CA THR A 65 15.94 5.53 11.69
C THR A 65 15.78 6.24 10.37
N TYR A 66 14.59 6.10 9.76
CA TYR A 66 14.21 6.82 8.55
C TYR A 66 12.78 7.35 8.65
N GLY A 67 12.49 8.48 7.99
CA GLY A 67 11.18 9.12 8.09
C GLY A 67 11.13 10.50 7.46
N TYR A 68 10.00 11.18 7.64
CA TYR A 68 9.83 12.59 7.31
C TYR A 68 10.18 13.50 8.51
N GLY A 69 10.07 12.97 9.72
CA GLY A 69 10.30 13.72 10.95
C GLY A 69 11.77 14.10 11.19
N ASP A 70 12.00 15.21 11.88
CA ASP A 70 13.36 15.74 12.14
C ASP A 70 14.23 14.82 13.04
N HIS A 71 13.62 13.85 13.68
CA HIS A 71 14.31 12.86 14.53
C HIS A 71 14.80 11.63 13.77
N ALA A 72 14.49 11.53 12.46
CA ALA A 72 14.98 10.45 11.62
C ALA A 72 16.41 10.75 11.13
N GLN A 73 17.30 9.75 11.18
CA GLN A 73 18.67 9.86 10.66
C GLN A 73 18.69 9.97 9.13
N PHE A 74 17.82 9.22 8.47
CA PHE A 74 17.53 9.37 7.04
C PHE A 74 16.19 10.06 6.88
N ARG A 75 16.20 11.27 6.33
CA ARG A 75 14.98 12.09 6.24
C ARG A 75 14.67 12.48 4.81
N ALA A 76 13.40 12.31 4.40
CA ALA A 76 12.94 12.83 3.13
C ALA A 76 12.50 14.30 3.30
N SER A 77 13.10 15.19 2.52
CA SER A 77 12.80 16.64 2.47
C SER A 77 12.57 17.10 1.02
N ASN A 78 12.08 18.34 0.83
CA ASN A 78 11.89 18.95 -0.48
C ASN A 78 11.09 18.09 -1.47
N LEU A 79 10.04 17.42 -0.99
CA LEU A 79 9.21 16.56 -1.82
C LEU A 79 8.46 17.39 -2.87
N THR A 80 8.60 16.98 -4.13
CA THR A 80 7.89 17.54 -5.29
C THR A 80 7.33 16.42 -6.14
N THR A 81 6.19 16.67 -6.78
CA THR A 81 5.50 15.68 -7.61
C THR A 81 5.23 16.24 -9.00
N ASN A 82 5.43 15.40 -10.01
CA ASN A 82 5.06 15.70 -11.40
C ASN A 82 4.43 14.46 -12.03
N GLY A 83 3.11 14.37 -11.92
CA GLY A 83 2.37 13.15 -12.31
C GLY A 83 2.82 11.94 -11.48
N GLN A 84 3.34 10.92 -12.16
CA GLN A 84 3.82 9.71 -11.50
C GLN A 84 5.26 9.80 -10.98
N THR A 85 6.00 10.85 -11.35
CA THR A 85 7.38 11.04 -10.86
C THR A 85 7.38 11.84 -9.57
N TRP A 86 8.00 11.29 -8.55
CA TRP A 86 8.15 11.90 -7.23
C TRP A 86 9.63 12.13 -6.96
N SER A 87 9.99 13.37 -6.61
CA SER A 87 11.38 13.77 -6.36
C SER A 87 11.50 14.33 -4.95
N PHE A 88 12.58 13.97 -4.28
CA PHE A 88 12.86 14.43 -2.91
C PHE A 88 14.36 14.48 -2.65
N THR A 89 14.75 15.15 -1.57
CA THR A 89 16.10 15.11 -1.04
C THR A 89 16.14 14.09 0.11
N ALA A 90 17.02 13.09 0.01
CA ALA A 90 17.32 12.20 1.12
C ALA A 90 18.47 12.78 1.95
N GLU A 91 18.13 13.38 3.07
CA GLU A 91 19.07 13.84 4.09
C GLU A 91 19.63 12.63 4.82
N ARG A 92 20.93 12.58 5.06
CA ARG A 92 21.63 11.42 5.64
C ARG A 92 22.41 11.77 6.93
N GLY A 93 22.20 12.95 7.48
CA GLY A 93 22.93 13.44 8.66
C GLY A 93 24.45 13.32 8.50
N ASP A 94 25.11 12.73 9.51
CA ASP A 94 26.57 12.49 9.50
C ASP A 94 26.98 11.30 8.62
N LEU A 95 26.03 10.56 8.05
CA LEU A 95 26.28 9.34 7.26
C LEU A 95 26.55 9.62 5.78
N GLY A 96 26.39 10.86 5.33
CA GLY A 96 26.72 11.23 3.96
C GLY A 96 26.09 12.55 3.52
N VAL A 97 26.48 13.00 2.32
CA VAL A 97 25.88 14.19 1.72
C VAL A 97 24.43 13.90 1.28
N PRO A 98 23.53 14.91 1.28
CA PRO A 98 22.17 14.72 0.81
C PRO A 98 22.11 14.24 -0.64
N LEU A 99 21.20 13.31 -0.95
CA LEU A 99 20.97 12.80 -2.29
C LEU A 99 19.69 13.39 -2.87
N ALA A 100 19.78 13.94 -4.07
CA ALA A 100 18.61 14.29 -4.87
C ALA A 100 18.12 13.02 -5.60
N VAL A 101 16.91 12.58 -5.27
CA VAL A 101 16.35 11.30 -5.74
C VAL A 101 15.04 11.54 -6.47
N SER A 102 14.85 10.82 -7.57
CA SER A 102 13.57 10.78 -8.29
C SER A 102 13.14 9.33 -8.47
N ILE A 103 11.89 9.03 -8.15
CA ILE A 103 11.28 7.71 -8.29
C ILE A 103 10.05 7.80 -9.21
N LYS A 104 9.81 6.76 -9.99
CA LYS A 104 8.64 6.63 -10.87
C LYS A 104 7.45 5.95 -10.17
N LEU A 105 7.49 5.88 -8.86
CA LEU A 105 6.48 5.27 -8.03
C LEU A 105 5.80 6.34 -7.19
N PRO A 106 4.56 6.71 -7.51
CA PRO A 106 3.85 7.73 -6.76
C PRO A 106 3.47 7.25 -5.35
N GLY A 107 3.29 8.21 -4.45
CA GLY A 107 2.81 7.99 -3.08
C GLY A 107 3.88 8.09 -2.00
N HIS A 108 3.49 8.70 -0.90
CA HIS A 108 4.35 8.91 0.28
C HIS A 108 4.97 7.60 0.80
N HIS A 109 4.22 6.50 0.74
CA HIS A 109 4.73 5.18 1.13
C HIS A 109 5.89 4.70 0.25
N ASN A 110 5.92 5.06 -1.04
CA ASN A 110 7.03 4.73 -1.94
C ASN A 110 8.26 5.61 -1.70
N VAL A 111 8.07 6.87 -1.31
CA VAL A 111 9.18 7.71 -0.82
C VAL A 111 9.80 7.09 0.43
N MET A 112 8.99 6.61 1.38
CA MET A 112 9.49 5.91 2.58
C MET A 112 10.22 4.61 2.23
N ASN A 113 9.71 3.86 1.23
CA ASN A 113 10.38 2.66 0.73
C ASN A 113 11.75 2.98 0.12
N ALA A 114 11.81 4.01 -0.70
CA ALA A 114 13.06 4.47 -1.31
C ALA A 114 14.04 4.96 -0.23
N LEU A 115 13.55 5.70 0.76
CA LEU A 115 14.39 6.18 1.87
C LEU A 115 14.97 5.04 2.69
N ALA A 116 14.19 3.99 2.97
CA ALA A 116 14.69 2.78 3.60
C ALA A 116 15.75 2.07 2.75
N ALA A 117 15.55 1.99 1.44
CA ALA A 117 16.54 1.41 0.52
C ALA A 117 17.84 2.23 0.48
N ILE A 118 17.73 3.58 0.49
CA ILE A 118 18.89 4.49 0.57
C ILE A 118 19.65 4.24 1.87
N ALA A 119 18.93 4.13 3.00
CA ALA A 119 19.55 3.91 4.30
C ALA A 119 20.37 2.60 4.32
N VAL A 120 19.79 1.52 3.79
CA VAL A 120 20.48 0.22 3.68
C VAL A 120 21.68 0.32 2.74
N ALA A 121 21.51 0.89 1.55
CA ALA A 121 22.57 0.98 0.56
C ALA A 121 23.74 1.85 1.06
N THR A 122 23.44 2.93 1.81
CA THR A 122 24.46 3.77 2.45
C THR A 122 25.24 2.99 3.51
N GLU A 123 24.56 2.22 4.36
CA GLU A 123 25.21 1.38 5.39
C GLU A 123 26.07 0.28 4.77
N GLU A 124 25.65 -0.28 3.64
CA GLU A 124 26.42 -1.28 2.88
C GLU A 124 27.55 -0.66 2.02
N GLY A 125 27.75 0.65 2.08
CA GLY A 125 28.81 1.35 1.36
C GLY A 125 28.64 1.41 -0.16
N ILE A 126 27.40 1.34 -0.63
CA ILE A 126 27.09 1.48 -2.06
C ILE A 126 27.32 2.94 -2.48
N GLU A 127 27.96 3.13 -3.62
CA GLU A 127 28.25 4.44 -4.18
C GLU A 127 26.98 5.25 -4.46
N ASP A 128 26.97 6.53 -4.14
CA ASP A 128 25.83 7.44 -4.25
C ASP A 128 25.19 7.43 -5.65
N ALA A 129 26.03 7.43 -6.70
CA ALA A 129 25.55 7.38 -8.08
C ALA A 129 24.77 6.10 -8.36
N ALA A 130 25.24 4.95 -7.87
CA ALA A 130 24.55 3.67 -8.05
C ALA A 130 23.22 3.62 -7.29
N ILE A 131 23.13 4.26 -6.12
CA ILE A 131 21.87 4.37 -5.35
C ILE A 131 20.85 5.19 -6.16
N VAL A 132 21.24 6.36 -6.64
CA VAL A 132 20.35 7.26 -7.40
C VAL A 132 19.92 6.61 -8.72
N ASP A 133 20.85 6.03 -9.47
CA ASP A 133 20.57 5.37 -10.74
C ASP A 133 19.62 4.16 -10.56
N GLY A 134 19.87 3.34 -9.54
CA GLY A 134 19.04 2.20 -9.23
C GLY A 134 17.60 2.57 -8.88
N LEU A 135 17.41 3.63 -8.09
CA LEU A 135 16.09 4.13 -7.73
C LEU A 135 15.35 4.77 -8.92
N SER A 136 16.06 5.51 -9.76
CA SER A 136 15.48 6.15 -10.95
C SER A 136 15.08 5.16 -12.04
N ALA A 137 15.82 4.04 -12.14
CA ALA A 137 15.56 2.96 -13.08
C ALA A 137 14.49 1.97 -12.59
N PHE A 138 14.17 1.98 -11.29
CA PHE A 138 13.23 1.04 -10.72
C PHE A 138 11.79 1.34 -11.16
N GLU A 139 11.18 0.39 -11.87
CA GLU A 139 9.82 0.52 -12.42
C GLU A 139 8.73 0.00 -11.48
N GLY A 140 9.11 -0.47 -10.30
CA GLY A 140 8.17 -1.00 -9.30
C GLY A 140 8.08 -2.51 -9.28
N VAL A 141 7.15 -2.98 -8.45
CA VAL A 141 6.77 -4.38 -8.34
C VAL A 141 5.37 -4.54 -8.90
N GLY A 142 5.13 -5.59 -9.66
CA GLY A 142 3.80 -5.87 -10.20
C GLY A 142 2.72 -5.81 -9.12
N ARG A 143 1.58 -5.24 -9.46
CA ARG A 143 0.46 -5.04 -8.53
C ARG A 143 0.79 -4.16 -7.31
N ARG A 144 1.67 -3.18 -7.46
CA ARG A 144 1.94 -2.14 -6.46
C ARG A 144 1.82 -0.78 -7.13
N PHE A 145 0.59 -0.23 -7.13
CA PHE A 145 0.19 0.97 -7.85
C PHE A 145 0.64 0.94 -9.33
N GLN A 146 0.45 -0.21 -9.97
CA GLN A 146 0.85 -0.41 -11.36
C GLN A 146 -0.12 0.32 -12.28
N VAL A 147 0.39 1.28 -13.04
CA VAL A 147 -0.42 2.16 -13.91
C VAL A 147 -0.34 1.71 -15.35
N THR A 148 -1.52 1.61 -15.99
CA THR A 148 -1.69 1.58 -17.44
C THR A 148 -2.45 2.85 -17.83
N GLU A 149 -1.77 3.76 -18.54
CA GLU A 149 -2.26 5.13 -18.80
C GLU A 149 -3.59 5.21 -19.53
N SER A 150 -3.83 4.26 -20.43
CA SER A 150 -5.03 4.25 -21.25
C SER A 150 -5.49 2.82 -21.53
N VAL A 151 -6.68 2.53 -21.05
CA VAL A 151 -7.39 1.28 -21.34
C VAL A 151 -8.78 1.62 -21.84
N ASP A 152 -9.15 1.05 -22.98
CA ASP A 152 -10.46 1.28 -23.58
C ASP A 152 -11.48 0.26 -23.05
N ILE A 153 -12.55 0.76 -22.44
CA ILE A 153 -13.66 -0.03 -21.91
C ILE A 153 -14.93 0.48 -22.58
N ALA A 154 -15.46 -0.26 -23.55
CA ALA A 154 -16.54 0.17 -24.43
C ALA A 154 -16.21 1.52 -25.12
N SER A 155 -16.91 2.60 -24.77
CA SER A 155 -16.70 3.95 -25.33
C SER A 155 -15.85 4.86 -24.41
N ALA A 156 -15.38 4.38 -23.28
CA ALA A 156 -14.62 5.14 -22.30
C ALA A 156 -13.15 4.75 -22.32
N SER A 157 -12.25 5.72 -22.41
CA SER A 157 -10.82 5.53 -22.15
C SER A 157 -10.50 5.97 -20.73
N VAL A 158 -9.87 5.10 -19.94
CA VAL A 158 -9.60 5.27 -18.52
C VAL A 158 -8.13 5.00 -18.20
N ALA A 159 -7.58 5.59 -17.13
CA ALA A 159 -6.34 5.11 -16.55
C ALA A 159 -6.66 3.93 -15.62
N LEU A 160 -5.92 2.84 -15.75
CA LEU A 160 -6.07 1.66 -14.92
C LEU A 160 -4.93 1.61 -13.90
N VAL A 161 -5.28 1.40 -12.64
CA VAL A 161 -4.33 1.16 -11.55
C VAL A 161 -4.60 -0.22 -10.96
N ASP A 162 -3.60 -1.11 -10.96
CA ASP A 162 -3.67 -2.42 -10.30
C ASP A 162 -2.85 -2.38 -9.01
N ASP A 163 -3.47 -2.76 -7.90
CA ASP A 163 -2.82 -2.77 -6.61
C ASP A 163 -3.18 -3.99 -5.76
N TYR A 164 -2.20 -4.53 -5.06
CA TYR A 164 -2.36 -5.73 -4.22
C TYR A 164 -2.92 -5.41 -2.83
N GLY A 165 -2.98 -4.14 -2.44
CA GLY A 165 -3.39 -3.70 -1.11
C GLY A 165 -4.73 -4.28 -0.69
N HIS A 166 -4.77 -4.81 0.53
CA HIS A 166 -5.92 -5.54 1.05
C HIS A 166 -6.24 -5.20 2.51
N HIS A 167 -5.40 -4.37 3.15
CA HIS A 167 -5.64 -3.79 4.48
C HIS A 167 -6.20 -2.37 4.33
N PRO A 168 -7.11 -1.89 5.20
CA PRO A 168 -7.70 -0.54 5.08
C PRO A 168 -6.66 0.58 4.96
N THR A 169 -5.55 0.50 5.67
CA THR A 169 -4.46 1.49 5.58
C THR A 169 -3.78 1.49 4.22
N GLU A 170 -3.58 0.30 3.59
CA GLU A 170 -3.07 0.21 2.21
C GLU A 170 -4.07 0.81 1.23
N VAL A 171 -5.36 0.45 1.38
CA VAL A 171 -6.43 0.97 0.54
C VAL A 171 -6.50 2.50 0.63
N GLU A 172 -6.42 3.05 1.83
CA GLU A 172 -6.41 4.50 2.06
C GLU A 172 -5.21 5.18 1.40
N ALA A 173 -4.00 4.60 1.55
CA ALA A 173 -2.78 5.12 0.94
C ALA A 173 -2.86 5.14 -0.59
N VAL A 174 -3.41 4.09 -1.20
CA VAL A 174 -3.59 3.97 -2.65
C VAL A 174 -4.64 4.96 -3.16
N ILE A 175 -5.79 5.09 -2.49
CA ILE A 175 -6.83 6.08 -2.82
C ILE A 175 -6.24 7.49 -2.74
N LYS A 176 -5.51 7.82 -1.67
CA LYS A 176 -4.87 9.12 -1.50
C LYS A 176 -3.87 9.38 -2.63
N THR A 177 -3.01 8.43 -2.94
CA THR A 177 -2.04 8.54 -4.04
C THR A 177 -2.74 8.76 -5.38
N ALA A 178 -3.82 8.02 -5.68
CA ALA A 178 -4.59 8.21 -6.91
C ALA A 178 -5.20 9.63 -7.00
N ARG A 179 -5.69 10.18 -5.89
CA ARG A 179 -6.20 11.56 -5.81
C ARG A 179 -5.09 12.60 -6.01
N GLU A 180 -3.88 12.35 -5.53
CA GLU A 180 -2.73 13.24 -5.70
C GLU A 180 -2.20 13.24 -7.14
N VAL A 181 -2.19 12.06 -7.79
CA VAL A 181 -1.75 11.93 -9.21
C VAL A 181 -2.80 12.49 -10.18
N TRP A 182 -4.07 12.30 -9.90
CA TRP A 182 -5.19 12.72 -10.75
C TRP A 182 -6.28 13.49 -9.98
N PRO A 183 -6.00 14.70 -9.50
CA PRO A 183 -6.89 15.44 -8.60
C PRO A 183 -8.25 15.76 -9.21
N ASP A 184 -8.32 15.94 -10.55
CA ASP A 184 -9.55 16.36 -11.27
C ASP A 184 -10.27 15.18 -11.95
N ARG A 185 -9.85 13.92 -11.68
CA ARG A 185 -10.47 12.75 -12.28
C ARG A 185 -11.33 12.00 -11.28
N ARG A 186 -12.44 11.45 -11.77
CA ARG A 186 -13.30 10.58 -10.99
C ARG A 186 -12.57 9.27 -10.69
N LEU A 187 -12.60 8.83 -9.44
CA LEU A 187 -12.00 7.59 -8.99
C LEU A 187 -13.08 6.49 -8.89
N ALA A 188 -13.08 5.60 -9.86
CA ALA A 188 -13.88 4.38 -9.86
C ALA A 188 -13.04 3.22 -9.33
N MET A 189 -13.58 2.41 -8.43
CA MET A 189 -12.84 1.33 -7.79
C MET A 189 -13.57 0.01 -7.90
N ILE A 190 -12.81 -1.06 -8.17
CA ILE A 190 -13.20 -2.44 -7.97
C ILE A 190 -12.36 -2.97 -6.82
N TYR A 191 -13.02 -3.37 -5.75
CA TYR A 191 -12.34 -3.88 -4.56
C TYR A 191 -12.77 -5.31 -4.23
N GLN A 192 -11.79 -6.17 -3.94
CA GLN A 192 -12.02 -7.52 -3.43
C GLN A 192 -11.51 -7.64 -1.99
N PRO A 193 -12.39 -7.74 -1.00
CA PRO A 193 -11.97 -8.04 0.37
C PRO A 193 -11.27 -9.40 0.41
N HIS A 194 -10.27 -9.55 1.28
CA HIS A 194 -9.46 -10.75 1.41
C HIS A 194 -9.49 -11.25 2.84
N ARG A 195 -10.02 -12.47 3.03
CA ARG A 195 -10.34 -13.14 4.30
C ARG A 195 -11.55 -12.57 5.04
N TYR A 196 -12.41 -13.45 5.51
CA TYR A 196 -13.56 -13.06 6.31
C TYR A 196 -13.18 -12.55 7.70
N SER A 197 -12.16 -13.14 8.33
CA SER A 197 -11.64 -12.71 9.62
C SER A 197 -11.17 -11.25 9.58
N ARG A 198 -10.34 -10.90 8.60
CA ARG A 198 -9.87 -9.50 8.42
C ARG A 198 -11.02 -8.55 8.12
N THR A 199 -11.94 -8.93 7.25
CA THR A 199 -13.10 -8.10 6.91
C THR A 199 -13.97 -7.84 8.14
N LYS A 200 -14.11 -8.82 9.03
CA LYS A 200 -14.83 -8.70 10.31
C LYS A 200 -14.09 -7.77 11.28
N ASP A 201 -12.80 -8.03 11.51
CA ASP A 201 -12.02 -7.31 12.52
C ASP A 201 -11.81 -5.84 12.18
N LEU A 202 -11.79 -5.50 10.88
CA LEU A 202 -11.54 -4.15 10.35
C LEU A 202 -12.76 -3.58 9.61
N PHE A 203 -13.96 -4.05 9.93
CA PHE A 203 -15.17 -3.77 9.17
C PHE A 203 -15.43 -2.25 9.05
N ASP A 204 -15.39 -1.53 10.15
CA ASP A 204 -15.64 -0.08 10.19
C ASP A 204 -14.57 0.71 9.44
N ASP A 205 -13.31 0.26 9.51
CA ASP A 205 -12.21 0.84 8.74
C ASP A 205 -12.43 0.67 7.23
N PHE A 206 -12.85 -0.53 6.79
CA PHE A 206 -13.21 -0.75 5.39
C PHE A 206 -14.39 0.11 4.95
N VAL A 207 -15.43 0.22 5.77
CA VAL A 207 -16.56 1.13 5.48
C VAL A 207 -16.08 2.57 5.30
N ARG A 208 -15.17 3.02 6.17
CA ARG A 208 -14.62 4.37 6.12
C ARG A 208 -13.81 4.60 4.84
N VAL A 209 -12.84 3.75 4.56
CA VAL A 209 -11.89 3.99 3.46
C VAL A 209 -12.52 3.78 2.09
N LEU A 210 -13.38 2.76 1.93
CA LEU A 210 -14.05 2.48 0.67
C LEU A 210 -15.15 3.49 0.34
N SER A 211 -15.61 4.27 1.33
CA SER A 211 -16.53 5.38 1.09
C SER A 211 -15.86 6.61 0.47
N ALA A 212 -14.52 6.65 0.37
CA ALA A 212 -13.78 7.81 -0.14
C ALA A 212 -13.63 7.84 -1.68
N VAL A 213 -14.16 6.84 -2.39
CA VAL A 213 -14.16 6.79 -3.86
C VAL A 213 -15.47 7.30 -4.45
N ASP A 214 -15.47 7.67 -5.74
CA ASP A 214 -16.66 8.23 -6.40
C ASP A 214 -17.59 7.16 -6.95
N ALA A 215 -17.08 5.97 -7.20
CA ALA A 215 -17.84 4.80 -7.59
C ALA A 215 -17.15 3.52 -7.12
N LEU A 216 -17.92 2.53 -6.67
CA LEU A 216 -17.38 1.33 -6.07
C LEU A 216 -18.12 0.08 -6.56
N VAL A 217 -17.35 -0.91 -7.04
CA VAL A 217 -17.78 -2.30 -7.19
C VAL A 217 -17.11 -3.12 -6.10
N LEU A 218 -17.90 -3.88 -5.35
CA LEU A 218 -17.40 -4.83 -4.35
C LEU A 218 -17.57 -6.26 -4.87
N LEU A 219 -16.46 -6.97 -4.99
CA LEU A 219 -16.46 -8.41 -5.26
C LEU A 219 -16.74 -9.20 -3.98
N ASP A 220 -17.15 -10.45 -4.12
CA ASP A 220 -17.22 -11.35 -2.98
C ASP A 220 -15.86 -11.47 -2.28
N VAL A 221 -15.91 -11.72 -0.97
CA VAL A 221 -14.70 -11.91 -0.16
C VAL A 221 -13.91 -13.09 -0.71
N TYR A 222 -12.64 -12.88 -1.01
CA TYR A 222 -11.72 -13.98 -1.29
C TYR A 222 -11.38 -14.70 0.02
N ALA A 223 -11.93 -15.90 0.19
CA ALA A 223 -11.92 -16.61 1.46
C ALA A 223 -10.52 -17.04 1.93
N ALA A 224 -9.59 -17.31 1.00
CA ALA A 224 -8.24 -17.81 1.31
C ALA A 224 -8.23 -19.03 2.27
N GLY A 225 -9.21 -19.91 2.11
CA GLY A 225 -9.36 -21.12 2.94
C GLY A 225 -10.17 -20.94 4.23
N GLU A 226 -10.66 -19.74 4.50
CA GLU A 226 -11.52 -19.48 5.68
C GLU A 226 -12.99 -19.85 5.40
N GLU A 227 -13.72 -20.18 6.45
CA GLU A 227 -15.17 -20.31 6.40
C GLU A 227 -15.83 -18.93 6.27
N ARG A 228 -17.01 -18.92 5.61
CA ARG A 228 -17.78 -17.69 5.43
C ARG A 228 -18.31 -17.17 6.78
N ILE A 229 -18.23 -15.85 6.95
CA ILE A 229 -18.82 -15.10 8.08
C ILE A 229 -19.87 -14.14 7.50
N ASP A 230 -21.17 -14.45 7.68
CA ASP A 230 -22.26 -13.68 7.07
C ASP A 230 -22.29 -12.21 7.46
N SER A 231 -21.89 -11.87 8.69
CA SER A 231 -21.82 -10.48 9.17
C SER A 231 -20.65 -9.67 8.60
N ALA A 232 -19.74 -10.34 7.88
CA ALA A 232 -18.50 -9.76 7.33
C ALA A 232 -18.33 -10.10 5.84
N ASP A 233 -19.40 -10.41 5.15
CA ASP A 233 -19.38 -10.61 3.70
C ASP A 233 -19.47 -9.26 2.95
N SER A 234 -19.23 -9.29 1.66
CA SER A 234 -19.25 -8.10 0.81
C SER A 234 -20.63 -7.45 0.70
N LYS A 235 -21.70 -8.20 0.93
CA LYS A 235 -23.07 -7.65 0.94
C LYS A 235 -23.33 -6.83 2.19
N ALA A 236 -22.91 -7.33 3.35
CA ALA A 236 -22.96 -6.59 4.61
C ALA A 236 -22.11 -5.32 4.52
N LEU A 237 -20.89 -5.42 3.95
CA LEU A 237 -20.01 -4.27 3.76
C LEU A 237 -20.63 -3.24 2.79
N ALA A 238 -21.21 -3.69 1.67
CA ALA A 238 -21.90 -2.80 0.73
C ALA A 238 -23.09 -2.09 1.38
N GLN A 239 -23.83 -2.79 2.24
CA GLN A 239 -24.96 -2.18 2.97
C GLN A 239 -24.47 -1.09 3.93
N ALA A 240 -23.41 -1.35 4.70
CA ALA A 240 -22.87 -0.38 5.64
C ALA A 240 -22.29 0.86 4.93
N ILE A 241 -21.57 0.68 3.82
CA ILE A 241 -21.07 1.78 2.99
C ILE A 241 -22.21 2.61 2.42
N ARG A 242 -23.31 1.95 1.96
CA ARG A 242 -24.48 2.64 1.44
C ARG A 242 -25.19 3.47 2.52
N GLN A 243 -25.25 2.95 3.75
CA GLN A 243 -25.80 3.70 4.89
C GLN A 243 -25.00 4.95 5.24
N ARG A 244 -23.69 4.95 4.98
CA ARG A 244 -22.84 6.13 5.16
C ARG A 244 -23.16 7.25 4.14
N GLY A 245 -23.74 6.90 2.99
CA GLY A 245 -24.31 7.86 2.05
C GLY A 245 -23.33 8.59 1.14
N GLN A 246 -22.04 8.27 1.17
CA GLN A 246 -21.03 8.93 0.35
C GLN A 246 -20.90 8.29 -1.05
N VAL A 247 -21.01 6.98 -1.13
CA VAL A 247 -20.98 6.20 -2.38
C VAL A 247 -22.04 5.09 -2.31
N ASN A 248 -22.63 4.75 -3.47
CA ASN A 248 -23.55 3.63 -3.59
C ASN A 248 -22.85 2.43 -4.24
N PRO A 249 -22.33 1.47 -3.47
CA PRO A 249 -21.58 0.34 -4.02
C PRO A 249 -22.48 -0.61 -4.79
N VAL A 250 -21.93 -1.13 -5.89
CA VAL A 250 -22.49 -2.24 -6.67
C VAL A 250 -21.80 -3.53 -6.23
N TYR A 251 -22.57 -4.54 -5.89
CA TYR A 251 -22.02 -5.86 -5.58
C TYR A 251 -21.88 -6.68 -6.86
N ALA A 252 -20.76 -7.37 -7.02
CA ALA A 252 -20.53 -8.40 -8.03
C ALA A 252 -20.03 -9.69 -7.37
N LYS A 253 -20.60 -10.83 -7.75
CA LYS A 253 -20.25 -12.12 -7.13
C LYS A 253 -18.83 -12.58 -7.48
N ASP A 254 -18.36 -12.22 -8.67
CA ASP A 254 -17.04 -12.63 -9.20
C ASP A 254 -16.49 -11.62 -10.19
N THR A 255 -15.27 -11.87 -10.65
CA THR A 255 -14.56 -11.02 -11.62
C THR A 255 -15.24 -10.97 -12.99
N ALA A 256 -15.93 -12.05 -13.39
CA ALA A 256 -16.66 -12.10 -14.66
C ALA A 256 -17.88 -11.17 -14.63
N GLU A 257 -18.64 -11.16 -13.53
CA GLU A 257 -19.75 -10.23 -13.36
C GLU A 257 -19.26 -8.78 -13.26
N ALA A 258 -18.15 -8.53 -12.56
CA ALA A 258 -17.55 -7.20 -12.49
C ALA A 258 -17.14 -6.67 -13.87
N LEU A 259 -16.53 -7.50 -14.73
CA LEU A 259 -16.21 -7.14 -16.10
C LEU A 259 -17.45 -6.78 -16.93
N GLN A 260 -18.58 -7.48 -16.74
CA GLN A 260 -19.85 -7.18 -17.42
C GLN A 260 -20.46 -5.82 -16.98
N LEU A 261 -20.20 -5.41 -15.75
CA LEU A 261 -20.67 -4.12 -15.22
C LEU A 261 -19.86 -2.92 -15.76
N LEU A 262 -18.57 -3.11 -16.07
CA LEU A 262 -17.64 -2.05 -16.41
C LEU A 262 -18.13 -1.09 -17.51
N PRO A 263 -18.73 -1.54 -18.63
CA PRO A 263 -19.20 -0.62 -19.70
C PRO A 263 -20.18 0.45 -19.23
N ASN A 264 -20.96 0.15 -18.19
CA ASN A 264 -21.94 1.08 -17.61
C ASN A 264 -21.46 1.75 -16.33
N PHE A 265 -20.35 1.27 -15.79
CA PHE A 265 -19.80 1.73 -14.51
C PHE A 265 -18.76 2.83 -14.68
N VAL A 266 -17.86 2.68 -15.66
CA VAL A 266 -16.79 3.66 -15.92
C VAL A 266 -17.28 4.79 -16.83
N LYS A 267 -16.63 5.94 -16.71
CA LYS A 267 -16.80 7.11 -17.57
C LYS A 267 -15.49 7.48 -18.23
N ALA A 268 -15.56 8.21 -19.32
CA ALA A 268 -14.36 8.73 -19.99
C ALA A 268 -13.50 9.55 -19.00
N ARG A 269 -12.20 9.33 -19.04
CA ARG A 269 -11.20 9.94 -18.16
C ARG A 269 -11.26 9.49 -16.69
N ASP A 270 -12.02 8.47 -16.32
CA ASP A 270 -11.93 7.91 -14.96
C ASP A 270 -10.51 7.38 -14.67
N VAL A 271 -10.19 7.29 -13.42
CA VAL A 271 -9.15 6.39 -12.89
C VAL A 271 -9.87 5.16 -12.38
N LEU A 272 -9.61 4.01 -12.99
CA LEU A 272 -10.13 2.72 -12.55
C LEU A 272 -9.10 2.04 -11.66
N LEU A 273 -9.35 2.01 -10.37
CA LEU A 273 -8.52 1.31 -9.39
C LEU A 273 -9.06 -0.10 -9.20
N VAL A 274 -8.23 -1.11 -9.48
CA VAL A 274 -8.51 -2.53 -9.24
C VAL A 274 -7.61 -2.99 -8.10
N GLN A 275 -8.21 -3.29 -6.93
CA GLN A 275 -7.42 -3.55 -5.73
C GLN A 275 -7.89 -4.75 -4.92
N GLY A 276 -6.91 -5.53 -4.43
CA GLY A 276 -7.11 -6.69 -3.55
C GLY A 276 -6.06 -7.78 -3.73
N ALA A 277 -5.89 -8.63 -2.71
CA ALA A 277 -4.89 -9.71 -2.70
C ALA A 277 -5.39 -11.04 -3.30
N GLY A 278 -6.67 -11.12 -3.65
CA GLY A 278 -7.26 -12.29 -4.28
C GLY A 278 -7.05 -12.35 -5.79
N ASN A 279 -8.06 -12.88 -6.49
CA ASN A 279 -8.03 -13.03 -7.94
C ASN A 279 -8.56 -11.81 -8.71
N VAL A 280 -8.75 -10.67 -8.07
CA VAL A 280 -9.26 -9.44 -8.69
C VAL A 280 -8.36 -8.94 -9.84
N ASN A 281 -7.06 -9.24 -9.80
CA ASN A 281 -6.11 -8.90 -10.86
C ASN A 281 -6.44 -9.53 -12.23
N THR A 282 -7.26 -10.58 -12.28
CA THR A 282 -7.74 -11.11 -13.57
C THR A 282 -8.51 -10.07 -14.36
N ILE A 283 -9.11 -9.07 -13.69
CA ILE A 283 -9.78 -7.94 -14.34
C ILE A 283 -8.74 -7.07 -15.04
N SER A 284 -7.67 -6.66 -14.34
CA SER A 284 -6.58 -5.86 -14.92
C SER A 284 -5.92 -6.58 -16.09
N ASN A 285 -5.62 -7.87 -15.93
CA ASN A 285 -5.02 -8.70 -16.99
C ASN A 285 -5.92 -8.78 -18.22
N THR A 286 -7.23 -8.99 -18.03
CA THR A 286 -8.20 -9.03 -19.14
C THR A 286 -8.27 -7.70 -19.88
N LEU A 287 -8.28 -6.59 -19.14
CA LEU A 287 -8.39 -5.25 -19.73
C LEU A 287 -7.12 -4.82 -20.48
N THR A 288 -5.94 -5.29 -20.05
CA THR A 288 -4.64 -4.96 -20.66
C THR A 288 -4.21 -5.96 -21.73
N GLY A 289 -4.94 -7.06 -21.90
CA GLY A 289 -4.57 -8.13 -22.84
C GLY A 289 -3.39 -9.00 -22.36
N HIS A 290 -3.01 -8.89 -21.09
CA HIS A 290 -2.00 -9.76 -20.51
C HIS A 290 -2.66 -11.11 -20.17
N VAL A 291 -2.26 -12.16 -20.88
CA VAL A 291 -2.59 -13.54 -20.52
C VAL A 291 -1.63 -13.94 -19.41
N GLY A 292 -2.16 -14.14 -18.18
CA GLY A 292 -1.41 -14.60 -17.02
C GLY A 292 -0.99 -16.07 -17.13
#